data_ad93693095dd76764de1db160e41c600
#
_entry.id   ad93693095dd76764de1db160e41c600
#
_cell.length_a   1.000
_cell.length_b   1.000
_cell.length_c   1.000
_cell.angle_alpha   90.00
_cell.angle_beta   90.00
_cell.angle_gamma   90.00
#
_symmetry.space_group_name_H-M   'P 1'
#
loop_
_entity.id
_entity.type
_entity.pdbx_description
1 polymer ?
#
loop_
_entity_poly.entity_id
_entity_poly.type
_entity_poly.pdbx_seq_one_letter_code
_entity_poly.pdbx_strand_id
1 'polypeptide(L)'
;MYTLGISCYYHDSSAAILKDGKVIAAVEEERFSRKKFDDDFPKQAINWCLKESGISSKNLDSVAFYDKPVLKFERLLDNYIAVAPRGLYSFLDVIPKWLHKRLWVKDEISKYLKDFNGEIIFPEHHMSHAAHAFFTSPFDEAAILTVDGVGEWTT
;
A
#
# COMPACT_ATOMS: atom_id res chain seq x y z
N MET A 1 -16.15 8.21 10.28
CA MET A 1 -14.69 8.01 10.17
C MET A 1 -14.33 7.83 8.70
N TYR A 2 -13.36 8.62 8.22
CA TYR A 2 -12.85 8.52 6.84
C TYR A 2 -11.46 7.90 6.84
N THR A 3 -11.28 6.83 6.09
CA THR A 3 -10.00 6.16 5.91
C THR A 3 -9.60 6.18 4.44
N LEU A 4 -8.39 6.62 4.15
CA LEU A 4 -7.79 6.53 2.82
C LEU A 4 -6.88 5.30 2.75
N GLY A 5 -7.18 4.35 1.89
CA GLY A 5 -6.30 3.24 1.54
C GLY A 5 -5.41 3.60 0.36
N ILE A 6 -4.12 3.25 0.43
CA ILE A 6 -3.13 3.49 -0.63
C ILE A 6 -2.37 2.20 -0.94
N SER A 7 -2.25 1.88 -2.22
CA SER A 7 -1.34 0.86 -2.76
C SER A 7 -0.41 1.48 -3.78
N CYS A 8 0.91 1.24 -3.66
CA CYS A 8 1.90 1.67 -4.65
C CYS A 8 3.26 0.97 -4.48
N TYR A 9 4.17 1.20 -5.42
CA TYR A 9 5.56 0.74 -5.43
C TYR A 9 5.79 -0.75 -5.70
N TYR A 10 4.75 -1.48 -6.06
CA TYR A 10 4.87 -2.86 -6.52
C TYR A 10 4.29 -3.01 -7.93
N HIS A 11 2.98 -2.88 -8.07
CA HIS A 11 2.24 -2.79 -9.33
C HIS A 11 0.88 -2.12 -9.06
N ASP A 12 0.21 -1.64 -10.10
CA ASP A 12 -1.19 -1.17 -10.08
C ASP A 12 -1.51 -0.24 -8.91
N SER A 13 -0.79 0.88 -8.85
CA SER A 13 -1.02 1.88 -7.80
C SER A 13 -2.45 2.36 -7.78
N SER A 14 -3.02 2.47 -6.59
CA SER A 14 -4.43 2.79 -6.41
C SER A 14 -4.70 3.54 -5.11
N ALA A 15 -5.86 4.17 -5.05
CA ALA A 15 -6.38 4.78 -3.83
C ALA A 15 -7.86 4.46 -3.65
N ALA A 16 -8.29 4.33 -2.39
CA ALA A 16 -9.68 4.15 -2.04
C ALA A 16 -10.03 4.94 -0.78
N ILE A 17 -11.23 5.52 -0.72
CA ILE A 17 -11.75 6.14 0.50
C ILE A 17 -12.92 5.33 1.02
N LEU A 18 -12.84 5.00 2.30
CA LEU A 18 -13.90 4.40 3.07
C LEU A 18 -14.51 5.44 4.00
N LYS A 19 -15.83 5.38 4.14
CA LYS A 19 -16.58 6.11 5.17
C LYS A 19 -17.32 5.11 6.03
N ASP A 20 -17.02 5.05 7.32
CA ASP A 20 -17.65 4.14 8.28
C ASP A 20 -17.69 2.68 7.79
N GLY A 21 -16.56 2.21 7.24
CA GLY A 21 -16.37 0.87 6.69
C GLY A 21 -16.95 0.64 5.29
N LYS A 22 -17.61 1.62 4.67
CA LYS A 22 -18.15 1.51 3.30
C LYS A 22 -17.23 2.21 2.31
N VAL A 23 -16.87 1.53 1.22
CA VAL A 23 -16.12 2.12 0.11
C VAL A 23 -17.00 3.16 -0.59
N ILE A 24 -16.55 4.41 -0.66
CA ILE A 24 -17.26 5.52 -1.33
C ILE A 24 -16.56 5.99 -2.61
N ALA A 25 -15.25 5.78 -2.70
CA ALA A 25 -14.49 6.05 -3.92
C ALA A 25 -13.30 5.10 -3.99
N ALA A 26 -12.99 4.56 -5.18
CA ALA A 26 -11.81 3.74 -5.42
C ALA A 26 -11.39 3.86 -6.89
N VAL A 27 -10.10 4.01 -7.15
CA VAL A 27 -9.57 4.13 -8.51
C VAL A 27 -8.08 3.81 -8.57
N GLU A 28 -7.65 3.27 -9.70
CA GLU A 28 -6.25 3.04 -10.03
C GLU A 28 -5.61 4.28 -10.67
N GLU A 29 -4.34 4.52 -10.38
CA GLU A 29 -3.57 5.65 -10.94
C GLU A 29 -3.48 5.57 -12.47
N GLU A 30 -3.38 4.37 -13.04
CA GLU A 30 -3.30 4.16 -14.50
C GLU A 30 -4.49 4.75 -15.28
N ARG A 31 -5.65 4.94 -14.63
CA ARG A 31 -6.81 5.58 -15.27
C ARG A 31 -6.53 7.02 -15.67
N PHE A 32 -5.63 7.65 -14.94
CA PHE A 32 -5.21 9.04 -15.15
C PHE A 32 -3.88 9.14 -15.89
N SER A 33 -2.86 8.40 -15.43
CA SER A 33 -1.50 8.44 -15.98
C SER A 33 -1.40 7.82 -17.37
N ARG A 34 -2.35 6.92 -17.73
CA ARG A 34 -2.36 6.12 -18.97
C ARG A 34 -1.13 5.21 -19.11
N LYS A 35 -0.41 5.01 -18.04
CA LYS A 35 0.71 4.07 -17.93
C LYS A 35 0.19 2.76 -17.36
N LYS A 36 0.21 1.68 -18.15
CA LYS A 36 -0.23 0.37 -17.71
C LYS A 36 0.67 -0.16 -16.60
N PHE A 37 0.06 -0.74 -15.54
CA PHE A 37 0.75 -1.21 -14.35
C PHE A 37 1.56 -0.11 -13.64
N ASP A 38 1.05 1.12 -13.64
CA ASP A 38 1.71 2.23 -12.97
C ASP A 38 1.91 1.92 -11.48
N ASP A 39 3.17 1.93 -11.05
CA ASP A 39 3.58 1.60 -9.69
C ASP A 39 4.01 2.83 -8.88
N ASP A 40 3.95 4.01 -9.47
CA ASP A 40 4.31 5.26 -8.79
C ASP A 40 3.29 5.64 -7.70
N PHE A 41 3.65 6.61 -6.85
CA PHE A 41 2.75 7.10 -5.81
C PHE A 41 1.46 7.67 -6.44
N PRO A 42 0.25 7.22 -6.01
CA PRO A 42 -1.01 7.43 -6.73
C PRO A 42 -1.62 8.82 -6.48
N LYS A 43 -0.94 9.87 -6.91
CA LYS A 43 -1.32 11.27 -6.66
C LYS A 43 -2.67 11.64 -7.26
N GLN A 44 -2.91 11.22 -8.50
CA GLN A 44 -4.14 11.54 -9.22
C GLN A 44 -5.31 10.74 -8.66
N ALA A 45 -5.10 9.46 -8.35
CA ALA A 45 -6.10 8.61 -7.71
C ALA A 45 -6.51 9.16 -6.33
N ILE A 46 -5.55 9.56 -5.49
CA ILE A 46 -5.82 10.19 -4.18
C ILE A 46 -6.65 11.47 -4.36
N ASN A 47 -6.23 12.37 -5.23
CA ASN A 47 -6.95 13.62 -5.48
C ASN A 47 -8.37 13.38 -5.98
N TRP A 48 -8.54 12.43 -6.89
CA TRP A 48 -9.84 12.08 -7.43
C TRP A 48 -10.75 11.49 -6.33
N CYS A 49 -10.23 10.57 -5.51
CA CYS A 49 -10.98 9.98 -4.41
C CYS A 49 -11.42 11.03 -3.37
N LEU A 50 -10.54 11.96 -3.00
CA LEU A 50 -10.88 13.06 -2.09
C LEU A 50 -11.98 13.95 -2.68
N LYS A 51 -11.86 14.33 -3.96
CA LYS A 51 -12.84 15.15 -4.68
C LYS A 51 -14.19 14.45 -4.79
N GLU A 52 -14.21 13.18 -5.19
CA GLU A 52 -15.43 12.39 -5.35
C GLU A 52 -16.16 12.20 -4.02
N SER A 53 -15.39 12.05 -2.94
CA SER A 53 -15.93 11.94 -1.58
C SER A 53 -16.36 13.28 -0.98
N GLY A 54 -16.12 14.39 -1.66
CA GLY A 54 -16.46 15.73 -1.18
C GLY A 54 -15.68 16.18 0.07
N ILE A 55 -14.48 15.62 0.30
CA ILE A 55 -13.64 15.90 1.47
C ILE A 55 -12.24 16.37 1.07
N SER A 56 -11.49 16.88 2.04
CA SER A 56 -10.08 17.20 1.91
C SER A 56 -9.24 16.33 2.83
N SER A 57 -7.92 16.35 2.68
CA SER A 57 -6.99 15.57 3.52
C SER A 57 -7.15 15.80 5.02
N LYS A 58 -7.53 17.01 5.44
CA LYS A 58 -7.79 17.35 6.84
C LYS A 58 -8.99 16.62 7.46
N ASN A 59 -9.87 16.06 6.64
CA ASN A 59 -11.06 15.33 7.09
C ASN A 59 -10.81 13.82 7.26
N LEU A 60 -9.62 13.34 6.84
CA LEU A 60 -9.24 11.95 7.01
C LEU A 60 -8.87 11.69 8.47
N ASP A 61 -9.43 10.62 9.03
CA ASP A 61 -9.08 10.12 10.35
C ASP A 61 -7.86 9.22 10.31
N SER A 62 -7.69 8.45 9.23
CA SER A 62 -6.56 7.54 9.04
C SER A 62 -6.18 7.36 7.57
N VAL A 63 -4.92 6.97 7.35
CA VAL A 63 -4.42 6.49 6.07
C VAL A 63 -3.84 5.09 6.28
N ALA A 64 -4.26 4.12 5.47
CA ALA A 64 -3.76 2.75 5.51
C ALA A 64 -2.92 2.46 4.27
N PHE A 65 -1.71 1.94 4.48
CA PHE A 65 -0.87 1.39 3.43
C PHE A 65 -0.88 -0.14 3.51
N TYR A 66 -0.85 -0.84 2.40
CA TYR A 66 -1.20 -2.27 2.31
C TYR A 66 -0.20 -3.26 2.92
N ASP A 67 1.01 -2.85 3.30
CA ASP A 67 2.02 -3.70 3.93
C ASP A 67 2.92 -2.95 4.93
N LYS A 68 3.88 -3.67 5.54
CA LYS A 68 4.90 -3.12 6.44
C LYS A 68 6.24 -3.01 5.71
N PRO A 69 6.58 -1.85 5.12
CA PRO A 69 7.79 -1.72 4.29
C PRO A 69 9.09 -2.08 5.00
N VAL A 70 9.21 -1.72 6.28
CA VAL A 70 10.42 -2.02 7.08
C VAL A 70 10.59 -3.52 7.29
N LEU A 71 9.51 -4.22 7.65
CA LEU A 71 9.53 -5.68 7.85
C LEU A 71 9.88 -6.43 6.55
N LYS A 72 9.31 -5.98 5.45
CA LYS A 72 9.58 -6.54 4.12
C LYS A 72 11.03 -6.31 3.69
N PHE A 73 11.59 -5.15 4.01
CA PHE A 73 12.99 -4.83 3.75
C PHE A 73 13.94 -5.67 4.61
N GLU A 74 13.65 -5.87 5.90
CA GLU A 74 14.38 -6.75 6.80
C GLU A 74 14.48 -8.17 6.22
N ARG A 75 13.34 -8.79 5.87
CA ARG A 75 13.33 -10.10 5.23
C ARG A 75 14.17 -10.14 3.94
N LEU A 76 14.11 -9.08 3.14
CA LEU A 76 14.87 -8.99 1.91
C LEU A 76 16.39 -9.02 2.19
N LEU A 77 16.85 -8.27 3.18
CA LEU A 77 18.25 -8.27 3.62
C LEU A 77 18.67 -9.63 4.15
N ASP A 78 17.89 -10.25 5.01
CA ASP A 78 18.18 -11.56 5.58
C ASP A 78 18.33 -12.62 4.48
N ASN A 79 17.45 -12.59 3.48
CA ASN A 79 17.57 -13.50 2.33
C ASN A 79 18.88 -13.29 1.54
N TYR A 80 19.29 -12.05 1.31
CA TYR A 80 20.55 -11.78 0.61
C TYR A 80 21.76 -12.21 1.45
N ILE A 81 21.75 -11.97 2.75
CA ILE A 81 22.81 -12.40 3.67
C ILE A 81 22.92 -13.93 3.70
N ALA A 82 21.78 -14.63 3.79
CA ALA A 82 21.74 -16.08 3.85
C ALA A 82 22.32 -16.78 2.59
N VAL A 83 22.22 -16.15 1.43
CA VAL A 83 22.72 -16.75 0.16
C VAL A 83 24.06 -16.17 -0.31
N ALA A 84 24.62 -15.23 0.44
CA ALA A 84 25.87 -14.56 0.05
C ALA A 84 27.01 -15.58 -0.22
N PRO A 85 27.88 -15.33 -1.22
CA PRO A 85 27.94 -14.18 -2.13
C PRO A 85 26.99 -14.28 -3.34
N ARG A 86 26.16 -15.31 -3.41
CA ARG A 86 25.19 -15.46 -4.49
C ARG A 86 24.16 -14.31 -4.43
N GLY A 87 23.67 -13.89 -5.60
CA GLY A 87 22.68 -12.82 -5.66
C GLY A 87 23.24 -11.39 -5.57
N LEU A 88 24.57 -11.19 -5.57
CA LEU A 88 25.19 -9.86 -5.46
C LEU A 88 24.66 -8.87 -6.51
N TYR A 89 24.50 -9.28 -7.76
CA TYR A 89 23.97 -8.38 -8.81
C TYR A 89 22.53 -7.96 -8.53
N SER A 90 21.68 -8.89 -8.09
CA SER A 90 20.32 -8.60 -7.70
C SER A 90 20.28 -7.68 -6.47
N PHE A 91 21.13 -7.90 -5.49
CA PHE A 91 21.29 -7.03 -4.32
C PHE A 91 21.60 -5.59 -4.72
N LEU A 92 22.60 -5.40 -5.59
CA LEU A 92 23.01 -4.07 -6.06
C LEU A 92 21.92 -3.35 -6.87
N ASP A 93 21.02 -4.08 -7.53
CA ASP A 93 19.88 -3.50 -8.24
C ASP A 93 18.69 -3.18 -7.31
N VAL A 94 18.37 -4.09 -6.41
CA VAL A 94 17.13 -4.02 -5.61
C VAL A 94 17.27 -3.12 -4.39
N ILE A 95 18.37 -3.24 -3.64
CA ILE A 95 18.53 -2.50 -2.37
C ILE A 95 18.50 -0.97 -2.54
N PRO A 96 19.18 -0.37 -3.55
CA PRO A 96 19.08 1.07 -3.75
C PRO A 96 17.65 1.56 -4.01
N LYS A 97 16.83 0.79 -4.75
CA LYS A 97 15.43 1.13 -5.02
C LYS A 97 14.60 1.19 -3.73
N TRP A 98 14.87 0.27 -2.79
CA TRP A 98 14.22 0.27 -1.49
C TRP A 98 14.64 1.46 -0.63
N LEU A 99 15.95 1.71 -0.54
CA LEU A 99 16.50 2.81 0.24
C LEU A 99 16.08 4.19 -0.27
N HIS A 100 15.86 4.35 -1.58
CA HIS A 100 15.48 5.64 -2.15
C HIS A 100 13.98 5.93 -2.08
N LYS A 101 13.11 4.91 -2.09
CA LYS A 101 11.67 5.15 -2.28
C LYS A 101 10.78 4.39 -1.30
N ARG A 102 10.86 3.06 -1.30
CA ARG A 102 9.86 2.21 -0.62
C ARG A 102 9.85 2.33 0.91
N LEU A 103 11.00 2.48 1.52
CA LEU A 103 11.11 2.64 2.98
C LEU A 103 10.51 3.95 3.48
N TRP A 104 10.44 4.98 2.63
CA TRP A 104 10.03 6.32 3.00
C TRP A 104 8.57 6.64 2.65
N VAL A 105 7.76 5.62 2.41
CA VAL A 105 6.34 5.78 2.04
C VAL A 105 5.56 6.60 3.09
N LYS A 106 5.88 6.44 4.37
CA LYS A 106 5.27 7.25 5.44
C LYS A 106 5.54 8.74 5.25
N ASP A 107 6.79 9.09 4.97
CA ASP A 107 7.19 10.47 4.74
C ASP A 107 6.58 11.04 3.46
N GLU A 108 6.45 10.21 2.42
CA GLU A 108 5.82 10.62 1.17
C GLU A 108 4.33 10.87 1.35
N ILE A 109 3.62 10.01 2.06
CA ILE A 109 2.21 10.23 2.44
C ILE A 109 2.08 11.54 3.21
N SER A 110 2.91 11.76 4.23
CA SER A 110 2.87 12.96 5.06
C SER A 110 3.19 14.24 4.28
N LYS A 111 4.14 14.18 3.35
CA LYS A 111 4.49 15.31 2.47
C LYS A 111 3.38 15.63 1.47
N TYR A 112 2.68 14.62 0.98
CA TYR A 112 1.62 14.79 0.01
C TYR A 112 0.32 15.29 0.65
N LEU A 113 -0.07 14.70 1.77
CA LEU A 113 -1.27 15.05 2.53
C LEU A 113 -0.95 16.07 3.64
N LYS A 114 -0.51 17.27 3.26
CA LYS A 114 0.04 18.28 4.19
C LYS A 114 -0.87 18.66 5.35
N ASP A 115 -2.18 18.63 5.15
CA ASP A 115 -3.19 18.99 6.16
C ASP A 115 -3.75 17.78 6.90
N PHE A 116 -3.20 16.60 6.67
CA PHE A 116 -3.57 15.36 7.37
C PHE A 116 -2.89 15.30 8.74
N ASN A 117 -3.69 15.09 9.78
CA ASN A 117 -3.22 14.98 11.17
C ASN A 117 -3.64 13.66 11.83
N GLY A 118 -4.16 12.71 11.05
CA GLY A 118 -4.58 11.40 11.56
C GLY A 118 -3.43 10.39 11.65
N GLU A 119 -3.78 9.14 11.82
CA GLU A 119 -2.84 8.04 11.93
C GLU A 119 -2.51 7.42 10.58
N ILE A 120 -1.23 7.09 10.32
CA ILE A 120 -0.81 6.27 9.18
C ILE A 120 -0.61 4.84 9.68
N ILE A 121 -1.39 3.91 9.14
CA ILE A 121 -1.47 2.51 9.56
C ILE A 121 -0.79 1.62 8.52
N PHE A 122 0.03 0.69 9.00
CA PHE A 122 0.72 -0.32 8.19
C PHE A 122 0.29 -1.72 8.67
N PRO A 123 -0.80 -2.28 8.16
CA PRO A 123 -1.21 -3.66 8.46
C PRO A 123 -0.22 -4.66 7.84
N GLU A 124 -0.27 -5.88 8.32
CA GLU A 124 0.47 -6.98 7.70
C GLU A 124 -0.08 -7.28 6.31
N HIS A 125 0.81 -7.65 5.38
CA HIS A 125 0.46 -7.87 3.98
C HIS A 125 -0.66 -8.90 3.80
N HIS A 126 -0.55 -10.06 4.46
CA HIS A 126 -1.60 -11.09 4.41
C HIS A 126 -2.90 -10.66 5.11
N MET A 127 -2.82 -9.79 6.12
CA MET A 127 -4.02 -9.20 6.71
C MET A 127 -4.75 -8.29 5.71
N SER A 128 -4.02 -7.55 4.87
CA SER A 128 -4.61 -6.74 3.80
C SER A 128 -5.31 -7.61 2.75
N HIS A 129 -4.71 -8.74 2.35
CA HIS A 129 -5.35 -9.71 1.47
C HIS A 129 -6.61 -10.31 2.09
N ALA A 130 -6.54 -10.73 3.36
CA ALA A 130 -7.67 -11.29 4.09
C ALA A 130 -8.83 -10.29 4.21
N ALA A 131 -8.51 -9.05 4.57
CA ALA A 131 -9.49 -7.97 4.67
C ALA A 131 -10.16 -7.68 3.32
N HIS A 132 -9.37 -7.62 2.24
CA HIS A 132 -9.91 -7.43 0.89
C HIS A 132 -10.88 -8.54 0.51
N ALA A 133 -10.51 -9.81 0.72
CA ALA A 133 -11.36 -10.94 0.37
C ALA A 133 -12.62 -11.01 1.22
N PHE A 134 -12.49 -10.83 2.54
CA PHE A 134 -13.59 -10.99 3.50
C PHE A 134 -14.60 -9.85 3.43
N PHE A 135 -14.15 -8.61 3.56
CA PHE A 135 -15.07 -7.46 3.63
C PHE A 135 -15.76 -7.11 2.31
N THR A 136 -15.29 -7.65 1.19
CA THR A 136 -15.98 -7.55 -0.11
C THR A 136 -16.86 -8.77 -0.41
N SER A 137 -16.84 -9.79 0.43
CA SER A 137 -17.66 -10.99 0.31
C SER A 137 -19.05 -10.80 0.97
N PRO A 138 -20.03 -11.65 0.65
CA PRO A 138 -21.32 -11.64 1.30
C PRO A 138 -21.38 -12.46 2.60
N PHE A 139 -20.24 -12.94 3.11
CA PHE A 139 -20.19 -13.86 4.25
C PHE A 139 -20.04 -13.11 5.58
N ASP A 140 -20.81 -13.51 6.60
CA ASP A 140 -20.63 -13.03 7.98
C ASP A 140 -19.48 -13.74 8.69
N GLU A 141 -19.21 -15.01 8.32
CA GLU A 141 -18.11 -15.82 8.82
C GLU A 141 -17.50 -16.63 7.66
N ALA A 142 -16.18 -16.70 7.60
CA ALA A 142 -15.48 -17.49 6.59
C ALA A 142 -14.08 -17.93 7.05
N ALA A 143 -13.63 -19.08 6.56
CA ALA A 143 -12.22 -19.42 6.58
C ALA A 143 -11.50 -18.70 5.43
N ILE A 144 -10.36 -18.07 5.71
CA ILE A 144 -9.61 -17.31 4.72
C ILE A 144 -8.25 -17.96 4.54
N LEU A 145 -7.91 -18.31 3.30
CA LEU A 145 -6.58 -18.77 2.91
C LEU A 145 -5.89 -17.63 2.13
N THR A 146 -4.75 -17.20 2.62
CA THR A 146 -3.88 -16.25 1.90
C THR A 146 -2.64 -16.97 1.41
N VAL A 147 -2.34 -16.84 0.11
CA VAL A 147 -1.14 -17.38 -0.53
C VAL A 147 -0.60 -16.29 -1.45
N ASP A 148 0.66 -15.94 -1.28
CA ASP A 148 1.30 -14.86 -2.03
C ASP A 148 2.66 -15.28 -2.58
N GLY A 149 3.05 -14.70 -3.70
CA GLY A 149 4.37 -14.92 -4.30
C GLY A 149 5.49 -14.21 -3.55
N VAL A 150 5.20 -13.07 -2.91
CA VAL A 150 6.19 -12.21 -2.21
C VAL A 150 5.54 -11.53 -1.00
N GLY A 151 5.19 -12.29 0.01
CA GLY A 151 4.68 -11.77 1.28
C GLY A 151 5.74 -11.02 2.12
N GLU A 152 5.48 -10.83 3.40
CA GLU A 152 6.46 -10.30 4.37
C GLU A 152 7.39 -11.45 4.83
N TRP A 153 6.95 -12.29 5.76
CA TRP A 153 7.69 -13.49 6.20
C TRP A 153 7.04 -14.79 5.71
N THR A 154 5.75 -14.78 5.51
CA THR A 154 5.00 -15.91 4.94
C THR A 154 4.64 -15.63 3.49
N THR A 155 4.51 -16.69 2.71
CA THR A 155 4.10 -16.67 1.29
C THR A 155 2.89 -17.57 1.07
#